data_d0fde23149252d3c039c73ce546e6b41
#
_entry.id   d0fde23149252d3c039c73ce546e6b41
#
_cell.length_a   1.000
_cell.length_b   1.000
_cell.length_c   1.000
_cell.angle_alpha   90.00
_cell.angle_beta   90.00
_cell.angle_gamma   90.00
#
_symmetry.space_group_name_H-M   'P 1'
#
loop_
_entity.id
_entity.type
_entity.pdbx_description
1 polymer ?
#
loop_
_entity_poly.entity_id
_entity_poly.type
_entity_poly.pdbx_seq_one_letter_code
_entity_poly.pdbx_strand_id
1 'polypeptide(L)'
;MHRQQEVLSVFEIAGITCRVECREEAFWDLLTPRYGEFASDAVPELSLRVEVTDHPPEEVVAHWSGPFARMAGTDGVLSIEGAGFRGIFDERTGEGWLSQPCDRSPFETFLTAIYAGRLLREGGFFLHAAGIMAGNGAHVFF
;
A
#
# COMPACT_ATOMS: atom_id res chain seq x y z
N MET A 1 23.62 1.19 -21.63
CA MET A 1 22.19 1.30 -21.27
C MET A 1 21.96 0.36 -20.10
N HIS A 2 21.93 0.88 -18.88
CA HIS A 2 21.45 0.10 -17.75
C HIS A 2 19.93 0.01 -17.88
N ARG A 3 19.40 -1.17 -18.23
CA ARG A 3 18.02 -1.48 -17.96
C ARG A 3 17.88 -1.47 -16.45
N GLN A 4 17.28 -0.43 -15.89
CA GLN A 4 16.77 -0.48 -14.53
C GLN A 4 15.82 -1.68 -14.46
N GLN A 5 16.25 -2.69 -13.77
CA GLN A 5 15.49 -3.92 -13.60
C GLN A 5 14.34 -3.56 -12.66
N GLU A 6 13.12 -3.70 -13.13
CA GLU A 6 11.93 -3.54 -12.29
C GLU A 6 12.03 -4.57 -11.17
N VAL A 7 12.17 -4.09 -9.92
CA VAL A 7 12.17 -4.98 -8.76
C VAL A 7 10.72 -5.28 -8.42
N LEU A 8 10.41 -6.54 -8.36
CA LEU A 8 9.08 -7.06 -8.08
C LEU A 8 9.13 -7.89 -6.80
N SER A 9 8.20 -7.63 -5.90
CA SER A 9 8.06 -8.38 -4.67
C SER A 9 6.61 -8.73 -4.40
N VAL A 10 6.35 -9.93 -3.91
CA VAL A 10 5.02 -10.40 -3.50
C VAL A 10 5.01 -10.57 -2.00
N PHE A 11 4.02 -9.99 -1.35
CA PHE A 11 3.77 -10.12 0.09
C PHE A 11 2.43 -10.82 0.34
N GLU A 12 2.37 -11.61 1.39
CA GLU A 12 1.11 -12.17 1.90
C GLU A 12 0.87 -11.67 3.32
N ILE A 13 -0.19 -10.90 3.51
CA ILE A 13 -0.60 -10.35 4.80
C ILE A 13 -2.08 -10.66 4.98
N ALA A 14 -2.44 -11.22 6.11
CA ALA A 14 -3.82 -11.62 6.43
C ALA A 14 -4.47 -12.53 5.35
N GLY A 15 -3.68 -13.39 4.72
CA GLY A 15 -4.14 -14.28 3.66
C GLY A 15 -4.38 -13.59 2.30
N ILE A 16 -4.06 -12.33 2.17
CA ILE A 16 -4.17 -11.56 0.92
C ILE A 16 -2.77 -11.35 0.34
N THR A 17 -2.60 -11.79 -0.90
CA THR A 17 -1.33 -11.68 -1.63
C THR A 17 -1.30 -10.43 -2.50
N CYS A 18 -0.27 -9.62 -2.33
CA CYS A 18 -0.08 -8.37 -3.06
C CYS A 18 1.28 -8.33 -3.74
N ARG A 19 1.28 -8.12 -5.05
CA ARG A 19 2.48 -7.83 -5.82
C ARG A 19 2.72 -6.33 -5.83
N VAL A 20 3.95 -5.93 -5.52
CA VAL A 20 4.39 -4.53 -5.59
C VAL A 20 5.51 -4.42 -6.62
N GLU A 21 5.36 -3.49 -7.54
CA GLU A 21 6.34 -3.15 -8.57
C GLU A 21 6.84 -1.74 -8.36
N CYS A 22 8.16 -1.57 -8.25
CA CYS A 22 8.81 -0.26 -8.16
C CYS A 22 10.21 -0.33 -8.77
N ARG A 23 10.62 0.72 -9.48
CA ARG A 23 11.95 0.80 -10.11
C ARG A 23 13.02 1.39 -9.20
N GLU A 24 12.62 2.07 -8.14
CA GLU A 24 13.54 2.76 -7.24
C GLU A 24 14.07 1.83 -6.15
N GLU A 25 15.36 1.54 -6.19
CA GLU A 25 16.04 0.71 -5.18
C GLU A 25 15.92 1.29 -3.79
N ALA A 26 16.06 2.60 -3.64
CA ALA A 26 15.93 3.30 -2.36
C ALA A 26 14.55 3.11 -1.72
N PHE A 27 13.50 2.94 -2.51
CA PHE A 27 12.17 2.63 -1.99
C PHE A 27 12.10 1.20 -1.41
N TRP A 28 12.76 0.24 -2.05
CA TRP A 28 12.85 -1.12 -1.52
C TRP A 28 13.65 -1.21 -0.23
N ASP A 29 14.69 -0.38 -0.07
CA ASP A 29 15.45 -0.28 1.17
C ASP A 29 14.57 0.20 2.34
N LEU A 30 13.55 0.99 2.07
CA LEU A 30 12.55 1.41 3.06
C LEU A 30 11.53 0.30 3.38
N LEU A 31 11.12 -0.49 2.38
CA LEU A 31 10.07 -1.49 2.55
C LEU A 31 10.59 -2.82 3.11
N THR A 32 11.75 -3.28 2.68
CA THR A 32 12.26 -4.62 2.99
C THR A 32 12.37 -4.90 4.49
N PRO A 33 12.87 -3.98 5.36
CA PRO A 33 12.95 -4.23 6.79
C PRO A 33 11.59 -4.48 7.45
N ARG A 34 10.52 -3.98 6.84
CA ARG A 34 9.18 -4.06 7.41
C ARG A 34 8.32 -5.14 6.78
N TYR A 35 8.46 -5.36 5.49
CA TYR A 35 7.62 -6.28 4.72
C TYR A 35 8.31 -7.57 4.30
N GLY A 36 9.63 -7.66 4.47
CA GLY A 36 10.40 -8.84 4.04
C GLY A 36 9.97 -10.14 4.71
N GLU A 37 9.48 -10.09 5.94
CA GLU A 37 8.95 -11.27 6.65
C GLU A 37 7.66 -11.82 6.02
N PHE A 38 6.96 -11.01 5.23
CA PHE A 38 5.71 -11.37 4.56
C PHE A 38 5.92 -11.81 3.11
N ALA A 39 7.17 -11.96 2.67
CA ALA A 39 7.47 -12.41 1.31
C ALA A 39 6.81 -13.76 1.02
N SER A 40 6.21 -13.89 -0.17
CA SER A 40 5.43 -15.06 -0.58
C SER A 40 5.71 -15.42 -2.03
N ASP A 41 5.65 -16.72 -2.32
CA ASP A 41 5.71 -17.25 -3.70
C ASP A 41 4.30 -17.51 -4.27
N ALA A 42 3.25 -17.15 -3.54
CA ALA A 42 1.88 -17.35 -3.98
C ALA A 42 1.51 -16.43 -5.15
N VAL A 43 0.51 -16.85 -5.92
CA VAL A 43 -0.04 -16.04 -7.02
C VAL A 43 -0.69 -14.79 -6.43
N PRO A 44 -0.31 -13.58 -6.85
CA PRO A 44 -0.85 -12.36 -6.28
C PRO A 44 -2.30 -12.13 -6.69
N GLU A 45 -3.14 -11.78 -5.72
CA GLU A 45 -4.52 -11.34 -5.93
C GLU A 45 -4.59 -9.84 -6.23
N LEU A 46 -3.66 -9.07 -5.68
CA LEU A 46 -3.54 -7.63 -5.86
C LEU A 46 -2.21 -7.30 -6.55
N SER A 47 -2.22 -6.24 -7.35
CA SER A 47 -1.02 -5.73 -8.04
C SER A 47 -0.94 -4.22 -7.93
N LEU A 48 0.12 -3.73 -7.31
CA LEU A 48 0.37 -2.31 -7.10
C LEU A 48 1.63 -1.88 -7.84
N ARG A 49 1.53 -0.86 -8.65
CA ARG A 49 2.67 -0.17 -9.26
C ARG A 49 2.94 1.11 -8.50
N VAL A 50 4.17 1.26 -8.00
CA VAL A 50 4.62 2.46 -7.30
C VAL A 50 5.61 3.22 -8.18
N GLU A 51 5.30 4.48 -8.42
CA GLU A 51 6.15 5.43 -9.10
C GLU A 51 6.69 6.43 -8.07
N VAL A 52 8.00 6.40 -7.84
CA VAL A 52 8.67 7.34 -6.96
C VAL A 52 9.02 8.59 -7.73
N THR A 53 8.56 9.74 -7.28
CA THR A 53 8.80 11.03 -7.92
C THR A 53 8.88 12.14 -6.88
N ASP A 54 9.82 13.06 -7.05
CA ASP A 54 9.94 14.27 -6.23
C ASP A 54 9.02 15.41 -6.75
N HIS A 55 8.39 15.18 -7.91
CA HIS A 55 7.48 16.13 -8.55
C HIS A 55 6.08 15.54 -8.64
N PRO A 56 5.26 15.68 -7.56
CA PRO A 56 3.88 15.23 -7.61
C PRO A 56 3.12 16.01 -8.70
N PRO A 57 2.06 15.42 -9.28
CA PRO A 57 1.21 16.13 -10.24
C PRO A 57 0.75 17.46 -9.65
N GLU A 58 0.87 18.55 -10.41
CA GLU A 58 0.53 19.91 -9.95
C GLU A 58 -0.90 20.01 -9.40
N GLU A 59 -1.82 19.23 -9.94
CA GLU A 59 -3.21 19.15 -9.50
C GLU A 59 -3.35 18.67 -8.02
N VAL A 60 -2.42 17.85 -7.54
CA VAL A 60 -2.45 17.33 -6.16
C VAL A 60 -1.96 18.37 -5.17
N VAL A 61 -0.99 19.20 -5.56
CA VAL A 61 -0.40 20.24 -4.70
C VAL A 61 -1.34 21.43 -4.52
N ALA A 62 -2.10 21.80 -5.56
CA ALA A 62 -2.92 23.01 -5.58
C ALA A 62 -4.15 22.94 -4.64
N HIS A 63 -4.61 21.77 -4.28
CA HIS A 63 -5.86 21.59 -3.53
C HIS A 63 -5.67 21.02 -2.12
N TRP A 64 -4.43 20.73 -1.72
CA TRP A 64 -4.15 20.12 -0.44
C TRP A 64 -3.79 21.14 0.63
N SER A 65 -4.64 21.30 1.61
CA SER A 65 -4.43 22.20 2.76
C SER A 65 -4.42 21.51 4.13
N GLY A 66 -4.51 20.17 4.16
CA GLY A 66 -4.63 19.40 5.40
C GLY A 66 -3.46 18.46 5.69
N PRO A 67 -3.25 18.07 6.95
CA PRO A 67 -2.19 17.16 7.36
C PRO A 67 -2.50 15.68 7.04
N PHE A 68 -3.71 15.33 6.60
CA PHE A 68 -4.16 13.97 6.40
C PHE A 68 -4.48 13.66 4.94
N ALA A 69 -4.42 12.37 4.59
CA ALA A 69 -4.83 11.90 3.29
C ALA A 69 -6.36 12.02 3.12
N ARG A 70 -6.79 12.36 1.92
CA ARG A 70 -8.19 12.33 1.51
C ARG A 70 -8.44 11.04 0.73
N MET A 71 -9.46 10.29 1.13
CA MET A 71 -9.90 9.07 0.46
C MET A 71 -11.30 9.27 -0.12
N ALA A 72 -11.52 8.73 -1.31
CA ALA A 72 -12.82 8.67 -1.95
C ALA A 72 -13.00 7.32 -2.63
N GLY A 73 -14.19 6.73 -2.54
CA GLY A 73 -14.55 5.49 -3.24
C GLY A 73 -15.77 5.72 -4.11
N THR A 74 -15.70 5.36 -5.38
CA THR A 74 -16.82 5.46 -6.32
C THR A 74 -16.73 4.30 -7.31
N ASP A 75 -17.80 3.53 -7.45
CA ASP A 75 -17.94 2.44 -8.43
C ASP A 75 -16.81 1.39 -8.37
N GLY A 76 -16.36 1.04 -7.16
CA GLY A 76 -15.27 0.07 -6.94
C GLY A 76 -13.87 0.63 -7.19
N VAL A 77 -13.74 1.93 -7.39
CA VAL A 77 -12.45 2.60 -7.49
C VAL A 77 -12.18 3.41 -6.23
N LEU A 78 -11.09 3.08 -5.54
CA LEU A 78 -10.55 3.84 -4.42
C LEU A 78 -9.55 4.85 -4.94
N SER A 79 -9.71 6.11 -4.58
CA SER A 79 -8.69 7.14 -4.78
C SER A 79 -8.20 7.67 -3.45
N ILE A 80 -6.89 7.92 -3.35
CA ILE A 80 -6.26 8.52 -2.20
C ILE A 80 -5.35 9.65 -2.64
N GLU A 81 -5.42 10.77 -1.94
CA GLU A 81 -4.58 11.93 -2.18
C GLU A 81 -4.05 12.48 -0.87
N GLY A 82 -2.84 12.94 -0.86
CA GLY A 82 -2.19 13.59 0.27
C GLY A 82 -1.09 14.54 -0.18
N ALA A 83 -0.34 15.06 0.77
CA ALA A 83 0.77 15.94 0.46
C ALA A 83 1.84 15.20 -0.37
N GLY A 84 1.89 15.53 -1.66
CA GLY A 84 2.88 15.00 -2.58
C GLY A 84 2.63 13.55 -3.06
N PHE A 85 1.44 12.98 -2.84
CA PHE A 85 1.14 11.65 -3.34
C PHE A 85 -0.31 11.50 -3.81
N ARG A 86 -0.50 10.60 -4.75
CA ARG A 86 -1.81 10.20 -5.26
C ARG A 86 -1.81 8.72 -5.62
N GLY A 87 -2.87 8.01 -5.24
CA GLY A 87 -3.07 6.61 -5.58
C GLY A 87 -4.49 6.33 -6.09
N ILE A 88 -4.60 5.35 -6.95
CA ILE A 88 -5.87 4.81 -7.45
C ILE A 88 -5.80 3.29 -7.41
N PHE A 89 -6.86 2.65 -6.93
CA PHE A 89 -7.00 1.21 -6.88
C PHE A 89 -8.37 0.80 -7.39
N ASP A 90 -8.41 -0.09 -8.37
CA ASP A 90 -9.65 -0.69 -8.88
C ASP A 90 -9.88 -2.04 -8.20
N GLU A 91 -10.89 -2.11 -7.35
CA GLU A 91 -11.23 -3.31 -6.60
C GLU A 91 -11.73 -4.47 -7.48
N ARG A 92 -12.24 -4.17 -8.68
CA ARG A 92 -12.75 -5.17 -9.61
C ARG A 92 -11.63 -5.93 -10.29
N THR A 93 -10.52 -5.25 -10.58
CA THR A 93 -9.34 -5.85 -11.24
C THR A 93 -8.25 -6.25 -10.25
N GLY A 94 -8.26 -5.68 -9.04
CA GLY A 94 -7.19 -5.84 -8.06
C GLY A 94 -5.91 -5.08 -8.42
N GLU A 95 -6.02 -4.09 -9.32
CA GLU A 95 -4.88 -3.31 -9.80
C GLU A 95 -4.88 -1.90 -9.23
N GLY A 96 -3.71 -1.43 -8.85
CA GLY A 96 -3.51 -0.08 -8.32
C GLY A 96 -2.24 0.58 -8.81
N TRP A 97 -2.25 1.89 -8.71
CA TRP A 97 -1.12 2.74 -9.04
C TRP A 97 -0.98 3.81 -7.96
N LEU A 98 0.27 4.09 -7.57
CA LEU A 98 0.61 5.10 -6.57
C LEU A 98 1.80 5.92 -7.05
N SER A 99 1.64 7.25 -7.12
CA SER A 99 2.71 8.21 -7.31
C SER A 99 3.04 8.88 -5.98
N GLN A 100 4.30 8.85 -5.57
CA GLN A 100 4.73 9.33 -4.26
C GLN A 100 6.20 9.73 -4.22
N PRO A 101 6.64 10.52 -3.21
CA PRO A 101 8.06 10.67 -2.93
C PRO A 101 8.67 9.37 -2.38
N CYS A 102 9.99 9.31 -2.27
CA CYS A 102 10.69 8.18 -1.64
C CYS A 102 10.47 8.19 -0.12
N ASP A 103 9.26 7.83 0.28
CA ASP A 103 8.81 7.75 1.67
C ASP A 103 7.90 6.54 1.83
N ARG A 104 7.98 5.87 2.97
CA ARG A 104 7.16 4.71 3.27
C ARG A 104 5.71 5.07 3.59
N SER A 105 5.47 6.22 4.20
CA SER A 105 4.17 6.61 4.76
C SER A 105 3.04 6.66 3.73
N PRO A 106 3.18 7.25 2.53
CA PRO A 106 2.12 7.23 1.52
C PRO A 106 1.76 5.81 1.07
N PHE A 107 2.75 4.96 0.86
CA PHE A 107 2.55 3.55 0.49
C PHE A 107 1.78 2.79 1.58
N GLU A 108 2.17 2.94 2.83
CA GLU A 108 1.49 2.28 3.96
C GLU A 108 0.04 2.76 4.11
N THR A 109 -0.21 4.04 3.93
CA THR A 109 -1.56 4.60 3.98
C THR A 109 -2.43 4.03 2.87
N PHE A 110 -1.90 3.95 1.65
CA PHE A 110 -2.59 3.40 0.49
C PHE A 110 -2.86 1.90 0.65
N LEU A 111 -1.85 1.14 1.04
CA LEU A 111 -1.97 -0.29 1.28
C LEU A 111 -3.00 -0.59 2.38
N THR A 112 -2.97 0.16 3.48
CA THR A 112 -3.93 0.02 4.58
C THR A 112 -5.37 0.26 4.10
N ALA A 113 -5.60 1.27 3.28
CA ALA A 113 -6.93 1.56 2.73
C ALA A 113 -7.43 0.42 1.82
N ILE A 114 -6.57 -0.14 0.97
CA ILE A 114 -6.90 -1.27 0.09
C ILE A 114 -7.26 -2.51 0.92
N TYR A 115 -6.43 -2.85 1.91
CA TYR A 115 -6.66 -4.00 2.78
C TYR A 115 -7.90 -3.85 3.64
N ALA A 116 -8.15 -2.64 4.17
CA ALA A 116 -9.36 -2.37 4.93
C ALA A 116 -10.63 -2.61 4.10
N GLY A 117 -10.66 -2.11 2.87
CA GLY A 117 -11.77 -2.35 1.94
C GLY A 117 -11.96 -3.82 1.60
N ARG A 118 -10.86 -4.54 1.35
CA ARG A 118 -10.90 -5.98 1.04
C ARG A 118 -11.40 -6.80 2.23
N LEU A 119 -10.85 -6.56 3.42
CA LEU A 119 -11.24 -7.28 4.63
C LEU A 119 -12.71 -7.04 5.01
N LEU A 120 -13.19 -5.81 4.88
CA LEU A 120 -14.61 -5.51 5.15
C LEU A 120 -15.55 -6.33 4.26
N ARG A 121 -15.22 -6.52 2.99
CA ARG A 121 -16.01 -7.34 2.08
C ARG A 121 -15.97 -8.83 2.41
N GLU A 122 -14.89 -9.29 3.00
CA GLU A 122 -14.72 -10.68 3.44
C GLU A 122 -15.23 -10.92 4.87
N GLY A 123 -15.88 -9.92 5.50
CA GLY A 123 -16.39 -10.01 6.86
C GLY A 123 -15.36 -9.77 7.96
N GLY A 124 -14.19 -9.27 7.59
CA GLY A 124 -13.14 -8.88 8.51
C GLY A 124 -13.10 -7.37 8.79
N PHE A 125 -12.14 -6.95 9.57
CA PHE A 125 -11.89 -5.54 9.82
C PHE A 125 -10.42 -5.27 10.21
N PHE A 126 -9.98 -4.03 10.06
CA PHE A 126 -8.70 -3.54 10.54
C PHE A 126 -8.83 -3.08 11.99
N LEU A 127 -7.87 -3.49 12.82
CA LEU A 127 -7.81 -3.08 14.21
C LEU A 127 -6.50 -2.30 14.47
N HIS A 128 -6.63 -1.06 14.95
CA HIS A 128 -5.49 -0.31 15.43
C HIS A 128 -5.22 -0.72 16.89
N ALA A 129 -4.32 -1.68 17.07
CA ALA A 129 -4.06 -2.28 18.37
C ALA A 129 -2.61 -2.77 18.47
N ALA A 130 -2.17 -3.02 19.68
CA ALA A 130 -0.95 -3.77 19.96
C ALA A 130 -1.29 -5.22 20.31
N GLY A 131 -0.48 -6.17 19.91
CA GLY A 131 -0.67 -7.59 20.21
C GLY A 131 0.61 -8.25 20.72
N ILE A 132 0.44 -9.19 21.61
CA ILE A 132 1.52 -10.04 22.12
C ILE A 132 1.12 -11.51 21.93
N MET A 133 2.00 -12.29 21.32
CA MET A 133 1.89 -13.75 21.28
C MET A 133 2.50 -14.35 22.55
N ALA A 134 1.71 -15.11 23.30
CA ALA A 134 2.17 -15.81 24.48
C ALA A 134 1.60 -17.23 24.47
N GLY A 135 2.49 -18.24 24.42
CA GLY A 135 2.07 -19.63 24.28
C GLY A 135 1.30 -19.87 22.99
N ASN A 136 0.10 -20.43 23.08
CA ASN A 136 -0.79 -20.73 21.94
C ASN A 136 -1.83 -19.65 21.68
N GLY A 137 -1.73 -18.51 22.36
CA GLY A 137 -2.72 -17.44 22.27
C GLY A 137 -2.13 -16.09 21.89
N ALA A 138 -2.96 -15.23 21.29
CA ALA A 138 -2.66 -13.83 21.06
C ALA A 138 -3.47 -12.97 22.04
N HIS A 139 -2.81 -11.99 22.65
CA HIS A 139 -3.42 -11.00 23.51
C HIS A 139 -3.40 -9.66 22.77
N VAL A 140 -4.57 -9.03 22.61
CA VAL A 140 -4.73 -7.78 21.86
C VAL A 140 -5.12 -6.69 22.85
N PHE A 141 -4.41 -5.55 22.76
CA PHE A 141 -4.64 -4.36 23.60
C PHE A 141 -5.12 -3.20 22.72
N PHE A 142 -6.21 -2.55 23.09
CA PHE A 142 -6.83 -1.43 22.40
C PHE A 142 -6.40 -0.09 23.00
#